data_659bb6dd9805fb020b876ce771a0fb25
#
_entry.id   659bb6dd9805fb020b876ce771a0fb25
#
_cell.length_a   1.000
_cell.length_b   1.000
_cell.length_c   1.000
_cell.angle_alpha   90.00
_cell.angle_beta   90.00
_cell.angle_gamma   90.00
#
_symmetry.space_group_name_H-M   'P 1'
#
loop_
_entity.id
_entity.type
_entity.pdbx_description
1 polymer ?
#
loop_
_entity_poly.entity_id
_entity_poly.type
_entity_poly.pdbx_seq_one_letter_code
_entity_poly.pdbx_strand_id
1 'polypeptide(L)'
;SDVYKRQGLDDPNIFNIALDGVFDDCQDVVKAVSGDADFKAAYRIGAVNSINWARLMAQVVYYISCWLKVTETADQKVSFSVPTGNFGDICAGHIARQMGLPIDRLIVATNENDVLDEFFRTGNYRPRPAAETMATSSPSMDISRASNFERFAFDLLGRDAAETAELFGTKVKEGGFSLDHDKIAAAREDYGFLSGSSSHADRLATIKDVHERFDYLADPHTADGIKAVSYTHLRAHETRGN
;
A
#
# COMPACT_ATOMS: atom_id res chain seq x y z
N SER A 1 14.55 -2.81 -12.66
CA SER A 1 13.57 -3.56 -13.50
C SER A 1 12.64 -2.66 -14.31
N ASP A 2 12.30 -1.45 -13.82
CA ASP A 2 11.40 -0.53 -14.53
C ASP A 2 12.04 0.13 -15.76
N VAL A 3 13.36 0.23 -15.80
CA VAL A 3 14.09 0.73 -16.96
C VAL A 3 13.77 -0.10 -18.19
N TYR A 4 13.77 -1.43 -18.08
CA TYR A 4 13.46 -2.32 -19.20
C TYR A 4 12.03 -2.20 -19.73
N LYS A 5 11.06 -1.93 -18.85
CA LYS A 5 9.66 -1.76 -19.25
C LYS A 5 9.39 -0.47 -20.02
N ARG A 6 10.25 0.53 -19.86
CA ARG A 6 10.10 1.86 -20.47
C ARG A 6 11.01 2.09 -21.67
N GLN A 7 11.99 1.22 -21.90
CA GLN A 7 12.91 1.28 -23.06
C GLN A 7 12.23 1.09 -24.42
N GLY A 8 11.01 0.57 -24.43
CA GLY A 8 10.21 0.44 -25.66
C GLY A 8 9.43 1.73 -26.05
N LEU A 9 9.53 2.81 -25.26
CA LEU A 9 8.93 4.09 -25.60
C LEU A 9 9.98 4.97 -26.27
N ASP A 10 9.87 5.10 -27.59
CA ASP A 10 10.84 5.80 -28.44
C ASP A 10 10.28 7.13 -28.98
N ASP A 11 9.54 7.83 -28.14
CA ASP A 11 9.04 9.17 -28.47
C ASP A 11 10.04 10.22 -28.00
N PRO A 12 10.38 11.23 -28.85
CA PRO A 12 11.36 12.26 -28.52
C PRO A 12 10.96 13.16 -27.32
N ASN A 13 9.71 13.06 -26.87
CA ASN A 13 9.23 13.77 -25.68
C ASN A 13 9.23 12.92 -24.41
N ILE A 14 9.68 11.65 -24.49
CA ILE A 14 9.72 10.74 -23.35
C ILE A 14 11.18 10.54 -22.91
N PHE A 15 11.48 10.97 -21.69
CA PHE A 15 12.80 10.84 -21.09
C PHE A 15 12.75 9.88 -19.92
N ASN A 16 13.65 8.90 -19.92
CA ASN A 16 13.83 7.96 -18.82
C ASN A 16 15.11 8.31 -18.06
N ILE A 17 14.96 8.84 -16.85
CA ILE A 17 16.07 9.29 -16.01
C ILE A 17 16.23 8.30 -14.86
N ALA A 18 17.41 7.66 -14.77
CA ALA A 18 17.78 6.83 -13.64
C ALA A 18 18.45 7.69 -12.56
N LEU A 19 18.03 7.50 -11.32
CA LEU A 19 18.67 8.07 -10.14
C LEU A 19 19.40 6.96 -9.38
N ASP A 20 20.58 7.30 -8.85
CA ASP A 20 21.30 6.42 -7.93
C ASP A 20 20.75 6.65 -6.51
N GLY A 21 19.80 5.81 -6.12
CA GLY A 21 19.08 5.94 -4.86
C GLY A 21 17.90 4.98 -4.78
N VAL A 22 17.05 5.18 -3.77
CA VAL A 22 15.83 4.41 -3.55
C VAL A 22 14.59 5.15 -4.08
N PHE A 23 13.46 4.47 -4.07
CA PHE A 23 12.19 5.05 -4.57
C PHE A 23 11.80 6.35 -3.86
N ASP A 24 12.07 6.46 -2.57
CA ASP A 24 11.76 7.66 -1.78
C ASP A 24 12.57 8.88 -2.23
N ASP A 25 13.82 8.71 -2.69
CA ASP A 25 14.64 9.79 -3.26
C ASP A 25 14.00 10.33 -4.55
N CYS A 26 13.49 9.42 -5.40
CA CYS A 26 12.74 9.81 -6.59
C CYS A 26 11.47 10.60 -6.25
N GLN A 27 10.76 10.20 -5.21
CA GLN A 27 9.56 10.92 -4.74
C GLN A 27 9.90 12.31 -4.20
N ASP A 28 10.99 12.45 -3.48
CA ASP A 28 11.41 13.73 -2.91
C ASP A 28 11.78 14.72 -4.02
N VAL A 29 12.44 14.28 -5.09
CA VAL A 29 12.67 15.11 -6.30
C VAL A 29 11.34 15.55 -6.92
N VAL A 30 10.40 14.65 -7.12
CA VAL A 30 9.07 14.96 -7.68
C VAL A 30 8.32 15.96 -6.79
N LYS A 31 8.38 15.81 -5.47
CA LYS A 31 7.75 16.73 -4.53
C LYS A 31 8.41 18.11 -4.55
N ALA A 32 9.74 18.18 -4.60
CA ALA A 32 10.48 19.42 -4.67
C ALA A 32 10.10 20.22 -5.93
N VAL A 33 10.10 19.56 -7.09
CA VAL A 33 9.71 20.17 -8.38
C VAL A 33 8.23 20.59 -8.37
N SER A 34 7.34 19.76 -7.80
CA SER A 34 5.91 20.08 -7.70
C SER A 34 5.61 21.19 -6.68
N GLY A 35 6.49 21.41 -5.70
CA GLY A 35 6.40 22.45 -4.70
C GLY A 35 6.87 23.82 -5.20
N ASP A 36 7.64 23.87 -6.28
CA ASP A 36 8.05 25.13 -6.94
C ASP A 36 6.88 25.70 -7.75
N ALA A 37 6.23 26.72 -7.21
CA ALA A 37 5.04 27.31 -7.77
C ALA A 37 5.32 27.99 -9.13
N ASP A 38 6.46 28.64 -9.28
CA ASP A 38 6.84 29.36 -10.50
C ASP A 38 7.18 28.38 -11.62
N PHE A 39 7.94 27.34 -11.30
CA PHE A 39 8.27 26.28 -12.23
C PHE A 39 7.01 25.51 -12.67
N LYS A 40 6.14 25.18 -11.73
CA LYS A 40 4.87 24.51 -12.01
C LYS A 40 3.95 25.32 -12.91
N ALA A 41 3.86 26.64 -12.71
CA ALA A 41 3.06 27.54 -13.54
C ALA A 41 3.63 27.67 -14.95
N ALA A 42 4.97 27.81 -15.07
CA ALA A 42 5.66 27.98 -16.36
C ALA A 42 5.53 26.72 -17.24
N TYR A 43 5.68 25.52 -16.66
CA TYR A 43 5.74 24.26 -17.40
C TYR A 43 4.48 23.40 -17.33
N ARG A 44 3.42 23.85 -16.64
CA ARG A 44 2.14 23.14 -16.49
C ARG A 44 2.32 21.68 -16.03
N ILE A 45 3.11 21.48 -14.99
CA ILE A 45 3.48 20.16 -14.51
C ILE A 45 2.26 19.42 -13.96
N GLY A 46 2.09 18.18 -14.39
CA GLY A 46 1.18 17.19 -13.81
C GLY A 46 1.93 15.99 -13.26
N ALA A 47 1.34 15.27 -12.32
CA ALA A 47 1.87 14.02 -11.80
C ALA A 47 1.05 12.83 -12.27
N VAL A 48 1.73 11.78 -12.75
CA VAL A 48 1.11 10.52 -13.21
C VAL A 48 1.47 9.35 -12.26
N ASN A 49 1.96 9.63 -11.07
CA ASN A 49 2.32 8.64 -10.06
C ASN A 49 1.17 8.36 -9.07
N SER A 50 1.43 7.53 -8.06
CA SER A 50 0.45 7.13 -7.04
C SER A 50 -0.03 8.27 -6.13
N ILE A 51 0.61 9.44 -6.17
CA ILE A 51 0.16 10.64 -5.45
C ILE A 51 -1.08 11.26 -6.12
N ASN A 52 -1.26 11.02 -7.41
CA ASN A 52 -2.38 11.57 -8.17
C ASN A 52 -3.68 10.84 -7.79
N TRP A 53 -4.66 11.61 -7.29
CA TRP A 53 -5.99 11.12 -6.93
C TRP A 53 -6.71 10.38 -8.08
N ALA A 54 -6.54 10.82 -9.32
CA ALA A 54 -7.15 10.17 -10.47
C ALA A 54 -6.71 8.70 -10.63
N ARG A 55 -5.48 8.35 -10.20
CA ARG A 55 -5.03 6.96 -10.19
C ARG A 55 -5.75 6.12 -9.14
N LEU A 56 -6.00 6.68 -7.97
CA LEU A 56 -6.77 5.98 -6.93
C LEU A 56 -8.20 5.72 -7.42
N MET A 57 -8.84 6.72 -8.05
CA MET A 57 -10.18 6.54 -8.63
C MET A 57 -10.20 5.41 -9.65
N ALA A 58 -9.20 5.33 -10.53
CA ALA A 58 -9.08 4.23 -11.49
C ALA A 58 -8.90 2.86 -10.78
N GLN A 59 -8.17 2.83 -9.66
CA GLN A 59 -7.97 1.61 -8.88
C GLN A 59 -9.24 1.13 -8.15
N VAL A 60 -10.16 2.02 -7.79
CA VAL A 60 -11.49 1.64 -7.25
C VAL A 60 -12.22 0.69 -8.18
N VAL A 61 -12.08 0.87 -9.50
CA VAL A 61 -12.69 0.02 -10.53
C VAL A 61 -12.22 -1.44 -10.40
N TYR A 62 -10.98 -1.68 -9.96
CA TYR A 62 -10.46 -3.04 -9.79
C TYR A 62 -11.24 -3.80 -8.72
N TYR A 63 -11.53 -3.16 -7.58
CA TYR A 63 -12.31 -3.76 -6.50
C TYR A 63 -13.73 -4.08 -6.93
N ILE A 64 -14.40 -3.15 -7.59
CA ILE A 64 -15.75 -3.35 -8.12
C ILE A 64 -15.76 -4.49 -9.15
N SER A 65 -14.82 -4.47 -10.11
CA SER A 65 -14.72 -5.48 -11.15
C SER A 65 -14.40 -6.86 -10.59
N CYS A 66 -13.48 -6.96 -9.63
CA CYS A 66 -13.14 -8.22 -8.98
C CYS A 66 -14.33 -8.74 -8.17
N TRP A 67 -14.98 -7.88 -7.39
CA TRP A 67 -16.15 -8.24 -6.60
C TRP A 67 -17.26 -8.80 -7.49
N LEU A 68 -17.60 -8.12 -8.59
CA LEU A 68 -18.62 -8.57 -9.56
C LEU A 68 -18.29 -9.93 -10.19
N LYS A 69 -17.01 -10.29 -10.30
CA LYS A 69 -16.59 -11.56 -10.90
C LYS A 69 -16.63 -12.74 -9.94
N VAL A 70 -16.56 -12.50 -8.64
CA VAL A 70 -16.44 -13.57 -7.63
C VAL A 70 -17.70 -13.70 -6.75
N THR A 71 -18.69 -12.83 -6.95
CA THR A 71 -19.95 -12.84 -6.18
C THR A 71 -21.14 -13.13 -7.07
N GLU A 72 -22.15 -13.79 -6.49
CA GLU A 72 -23.42 -14.11 -7.15
C GLU A 72 -24.55 -13.20 -6.66
N THR A 73 -24.43 -12.65 -5.46
CA THR A 73 -25.44 -11.78 -4.83
C THR A 73 -24.85 -10.47 -4.36
N ALA A 74 -25.67 -9.43 -4.29
CA ALA A 74 -25.24 -8.07 -3.98
C ALA A 74 -24.79 -7.86 -2.50
N ASP A 75 -25.12 -8.78 -1.62
CA ASP A 75 -24.80 -8.76 -0.19
C ASP A 75 -23.57 -9.62 0.17
N GLN A 76 -23.07 -10.37 -0.80
CA GLN A 76 -21.92 -11.26 -0.58
C GLN A 76 -20.65 -10.46 -0.30
N LYS A 77 -20.03 -10.72 0.84
CA LYS A 77 -18.81 -10.03 1.28
C LYS A 77 -17.56 -10.70 0.71
N VAL A 78 -16.59 -9.88 0.30
CA VAL A 78 -15.30 -10.32 -0.22
C VAL A 78 -14.17 -9.63 0.56
N SER A 79 -13.13 -10.38 0.90
CA SER A 79 -11.89 -9.82 1.46
C SER A 79 -10.84 -9.70 0.36
N PHE A 80 -10.03 -8.64 0.41
CA PHE A 80 -8.94 -8.41 -0.53
C PHE A 80 -7.61 -8.38 0.20
N SER A 81 -6.66 -9.19 -0.27
CA SER A 81 -5.27 -9.10 0.15
C SER A 81 -4.47 -8.34 -0.90
N VAL A 82 -3.82 -7.27 -0.47
CA VAL A 82 -3.22 -6.30 -1.37
C VAL A 82 -1.73 -6.14 -1.06
N PRO A 83 -0.84 -6.57 -1.97
CA PRO A 83 0.58 -6.25 -1.88
C PRO A 83 0.77 -4.74 -1.80
N THR A 84 1.33 -4.26 -0.69
CA THR A 84 1.24 -2.85 -0.34
C THR A 84 2.61 -2.23 -0.08
N GLY A 85 2.99 -1.24 -0.91
CA GLY A 85 4.09 -0.32 -0.65
C GLY A 85 3.56 1.08 -0.35
N ASN A 86 3.12 1.82 -1.38
CA ASN A 86 2.60 3.20 -1.28
C ASN A 86 1.22 3.34 -0.66
N PHE A 87 0.57 2.26 -0.27
CA PHE A 87 -0.81 2.27 0.22
C PHE A 87 -1.86 2.75 -0.81
N GLY A 88 -1.48 2.93 -2.08
CA GLY A 88 -2.38 3.50 -3.10
C GLY A 88 -3.53 2.57 -3.44
N ASP A 89 -3.24 1.34 -3.81
CA ASP A 89 -4.24 0.36 -4.22
C ASP A 89 -5.18 0.01 -3.06
N ILE A 90 -4.66 -0.33 -1.89
CA ILE A 90 -5.50 -0.67 -0.73
C ILE A 90 -6.31 0.54 -0.21
N CYS A 91 -5.81 1.77 -0.40
CA CYS A 91 -6.59 2.98 -0.16
C CYS A 91 -7.79 3.07 -1.11
N ALA A 92 -7.62 2.67 -2.37
CA ALA A 92 -8.75 2.58 -3.31
C ALA A 92 -9.77 1.51 -2.86
N GLY A 93 -9.33 0.40 -2.28
CA GLY A 93 -10.19 -0.59 -1.63
C GLY A 93 -10.96 0.00 -0.44
N HIS A 94 -10.30 0.81 0.39
CA HIS A 94 -10.95 1.54 1.48
C HIS A 94 -12.06 2.48 0.93
N ILE A 95 -11.76 3.22 -0.12
CA ILE A 95 -12.74 4.10 -0.77
C ILE A 95 -13.91 3.29 -1.35
N ALA A 96 -13.63 2.17 -2.03
CA ALA A 96 -14.68 1.29 -2.55
C ALA A 96 -15.62 0.80 -1.44
N ARG A 97 -15.06 0.42 -0.28
CA ARG A 97 -15.82 0.03 0.91
C ARG A 97 -16.66 1.19 1.45
N GLN A 98 -16.11 2.41 1.52
CA GLN A 98 -16.83 3.62 1.91
C GLN A 98 -17.96 3.98 0.93
N MET A 99 -17.82 3.64 -0.35
CA MET A 99 -18.88 3.78 -1.37
C MET A 99 -19.99 2.74 -1.22
N GLY A 100 -19.84 1.75 -0.34
CA GLY A 100 -20.83 0.71 -0.07
C GLY A 100 -20.54 -0.64 -0.73
N LEU A 101 -19.38 -0.83 -1.38
CA LEU A 101 -19.00 -2.16 -1.86
C LEU A 101 -18.85 -3.12 -0.67
N PRO A 102 -19.46 -4.32 -0.69
CA PRO A 102 -19.42 -5.27 0.42
C PRO A 102 -18.03 -5.90 0.60
N ILE A 103 -17.10 -5.11 1.10
CA ILE A 103 -15.75 -5.57 1.47
C ILE A 103 -15.75 -5.93 2.95
N ASP A 104 -15.41 -7.18 3.26
CA ASP A 104 -15.27 -7.64 4.65
C ASP A 104 -13.95 -7.18 5.25
N ARG A 105 -12.82 -7.56 4.62
CA ARG A 105 -11.48 -7.22 5.10
C ARG A 105 -10.60 -6.70 3.96
N LEU A 106 -9.72 -5.76 4.33
CA LEU A 106 -8.62 -5.27 3.53
C LEU A 106 -7.32 -5.68 4.20
N ILE A 107 -6.56 -6.58 3.59
CA ILE A 107 -5.36 -7.15 4.18
C ILE A 107 -4.15 -6.47 3.57
N VAL A 108 -3.45 -5.67 4.36
CA VAL A 108 -2.20 -5.00 4.01
C VAL A 108 -1.08 -6.05 4.03
N ALA A 109 -0.63 -6.47 2.86
CA ALA A 109 0.48 -7.39 2.73
C ALA A 109 1.77 -6.61 2.45
N THR A 110 2.77 -6.73 3.33
CA THR A 110 4.07 -6.09 3.17
C THR A 110 5.16 -7.13 2.93
N ASN A 111 6.30 -6.69 2.42
CA ASN A 111 7.53 -7.47 2.44
C ASN A 111 8.35 -7.15 3.71
N GLU A 112 9.66 -7.36 3.67
CA GLU A 112 10.59 -7.05 4.77
C GLU A 112 10.58 -5.56 5.16
N ASN A 113 10.12 -4.68 4.25
CA ASN A 113 9.87 -3.27 4.54
C ASN A 113 8.46 -3.11 5.15
N ASP A 114 8.31 -3.55 6.38
CA ASP A 114 7.06 -3.83 7.08
C ASP A 114 6.48 -2.67 7.91
N VAL A 115 6.82 -1.41 7.57
CA VAL A 115 6.38 -0.21 8.30
C VAL A 115 4.85 -0.15 8.46
N LEU A 116 4.11 -0.52 7.43
CA LEU A 116 2.64 -0.54 7.48
C LEU A 116 2.13 -1.71 8.34
N ASP A 117 2.71 -2.90 8.24
CA ASP A 117 2.35 -4.02 9.11
C ASP A 117 2.65 -3.68 10.58
N GLU A 118 3.79 -3.06 10.88
CA GLU A 118 4.10 -2.57 12.22
C GLU A 118 2.99 -1.62 12.72
N PHE A 119 2.56 -0.66 11.89
CA PHE A 119 1.50 0.27 12.26
C PHE A 119 0.19 -0.46 12.61
N PHE A 120 -0.32 -1.31 11.75
CA PHE A 120 -1.61 -1.99 11.99
C PHE A 120 -1.56 -2.99 13.16
N ARG A 121 -0.38 -3.44 13.57
CA ARG A 121 -0.20 -4.29 14.75
C ARG A 121 -0.01 -3.52 16.05
N THR A 122 0.70 -2.39 16.00
CA THR A 122 1.21 -1.74 17.21
C THR A 122 0.79 -0.27 17.39
N GLY A 123 0.26 0.35 16.34
CA GLY A 123 0.00 1.79 16.30
C GLY A 123 1.20 2.65 15.92
N ASN A 124 2.41 2.07 15.80
CA ASN A 124 3.63 2.82 15.52
C ASN A 124 3.85 2.96 14.01
N TYR A 125 3.82 4.17 13.51
CA TYR A 125 4.23 4.49 12.15
C TYR A 125 5.62 5.13 12.16
N ARG A 126 6.64 4.34 11.80
CA ARG A 126 8.04 4.75 11.83
C ARG A 126 8.70 4.51 10.48
N PRO A 127 8.57 5.42 9.51
CA PRO A 127 9.28 5.32 8.24
C PRO A 127 10.78 5.21 8.46
N ARG A 128 11.40 4.22 7.84
CA ARG A 128 12.84 3.98 7.95
C ARG A 128 13.60 4.87 6.97
N PRO A 129 14.82 5.32 7.31
CA PRO A 129 15.70 6.01 6.35
C PRO A 129 15.99 5.13 5.12
N ALA A 130 16.37 5.76 4.01
CA ALA A 130 16.71 5.05 2.78
C ALA A 130 17.78 3.96 2.98
N ALA A 131 18.76 4.22 3.87
CA ALA A 131 19.82 3.26 4.19
C ALA A 131 19.32 1.98 4.91
N GLU A 132 18.15 2.02 5.52
CA GLU A 132 17.51 0.90 6.22
C GLU A 132 16.41 0.24 5.38
N THR A 133 16.06 0.82 4.24
CA THR A 133 15.11 0.21 3.30
C THR A 133 15.78 -0.94 2.58
N MET A 134 15.23 -2.12 2.70
CA MET A 134 15.80 -3.35 2.15
C MET A 134 15.43 -3.50 0.68
N ALA A 135 16.41 -3.80 -0.18
CA ALA A 135 16.16 -4.26 -1.55
C ALA A 135 15.69 -5.72 -1.52
N THR A 136 14.47 -5.98 -1.94
CA THR A 136 13.85 -7.30 -1.85
C THR A 136 13.55 -7.93 -3.21
N SER A 137 13.05 -9.16 -3.22
CA SER A 137 12.55 -9.83 -4.43
C SER A 137 11.13 -9.40 -4.84
N SER A 138 10.49 -8.51 -4.07
CA SER A 138 9.22 -7.82 -4.43
C SER A 138 9.44 -6.29 -4.46
N PRO A 139 10.24 -5.77 -5.39
CA PRO A 139 10.82 -4.43 -5.33
C PRO A 139 9.80 -3.29 -5.40
N SER A 140 8.61 -3.51 -5.93
CA SER A 140 7.55 -2.47 -5.96
C SER A 140 7.00 -2.14 -4.56
N MET A 141 7.34 -2.97 -3.56
CA MET A 141 6.96 -2.80 -2.15
C MET A 141 8.15 -2.34 -1.29
N ASP A 142 9.33 -2.07 -1.87
CA ASP A 142 10.51 -1.56 -1.18
C ASP A 142 10.34 -0.07 -0.87
N ILE A 143 9.40 0.21 -0.01
CA ILE A 143 8.93 1.55 0.33
C ILE A 143 8.81 1.65 1.85
N SER A 144 9.44 2.68 2.42
CA SER A 144 9.35 2.97 3.83
C SER A 144 8.28 4.02 4.15
N ARG A 145 8.12 5.00 3.26
CA ARG A 145 7.15 6.09 3.42
C ARG A 145 5.98 5.94 2.46
N ALA A 146 4.87 5.36 2.94
CA ALA A 146 3.68 5.12 2.14
C ALA A 146 2.92 6.42 1.85
N SER A 147 3.03 6.95 0.63
CA SER A 147 2.55 8.28 0.24
C SER A 147 1.02 8.45 0.25
N ASN A 148 0.25 7.36 0.28
CA ASN A 148 -1.22 7.43 0.36
C ASN A 148 -1.77 7.01 1.72
N PHE A 149 -0.91 6.61 2.66
CA PHE A 149 -1.34 6.17 3.98
C PHE A 149 -2.01 7.31 4.76
N GLU A 150 -1.55 8.54 4.60
CA GLU A 150 -2.14 9.73 5.21
C GLU A 150 -3.63 9.91 4.87
N ARG A 151 -4.09 9.41 3.70
CA ARG A 151 -5.50 9.51 3.28
C ARG A 151 -6.40 8.63 4.15
N PHE A 152 -5.96 7.42 4.47
CA PHE A 152 -6.66 6.55 5.41
C PHE A 152 -6.54 7.07 6.84
N ALA A 153 -5.34 7.50 7.23
CA ALA A 153 -5.12 8.06 8.57
C ALA A 153 -6.02 9.28 8.82
N PHE A 154 -6.25 10.13 7.81
CA PHE A 154 -7.20 11.24 7.92
C PHE A 154 -8.62 10.77 8.30
N ASP A 155 -9.13 9.71 7.66
CA ASP A 155 -10.43 9.14 8.04
C ASP A 155 -10.39 8.51 9.45
N LEU A 156 -9.31 7.78 9.78
CA LEU A 156 -9.10 7.16 11.09
C LEU A 156 -9.03 8.17 12.23
N LEU A 157 -8.50 9.37 11.97
CA LEU A 157 -8.44 10.50 12.91
C LEU A 157 -9.73 11.32 12.94
N GLY A 158 -10.82 10.82 12.35
CA GLY A 158 -12.12 11.52 12.32
C GLY A 158 -12.10 12.75 11.41
N ARG A 159 -11.21 12.77 10.42
CA ARG A 159 -11.00 13.88 9.46
C ARG A 159 -10.47 15.16 10.10
N ASP A 160 -9.73 15.03 11.19
CA ASP A 160 -9.03 16.16 11.79
C ASP A 160 -7.82 16.55 10.95
N ALA A 161 -7.94 17.68 10.23
CA ALA A 161 -6.90 18.18 9.36
C ALA A 161 -5.68 18.70 10.13
N ALA A 162 -5.88 19.25 11.33
CA ALA A 162 -4.79 19.78 12.15
C ALA A 162 -3.94 18.64 12.72
N GLU A 163 -4.57 17.62 13.29
CA GLU A 163 -3.90 16.43 13.80
C GLU A 163 -3.18 15.68 12.66
N THR A 164 -3.84 15.50 11.51
CA THR A 164 -3.21 14.85 10.34
C THR A 164 -1.97 15.63 9.86
N ALA A 165 -2.04 16.96 9.77
CA ALA A 165 -0.92 17.80 9.37
C ALA A 165 0.23 17.74 10.38
N GLU A 166 -0.05 17.69 11.68
CA GLU A 166 0.96 17.51 12.73
C GLU A 166 1.67 16.16 12.58
N LEU A 167 0.92 15.06 12.45
CA LEU A 167 1.48 13.73 12.38
C LEU A 167 2.32 13.52 11.10
N PHE A 168 1.77 13.82 9.93
CA PHE A 168 2.43 13.55 8.65
C PHE A 168 3.38 14.67 8.19
N GLY A 169 3.11 15.91 8.56
CA GLY A 169 3.95 17.07 8.24
C GLY A 169 5.16 17.23 9.17
N THR A 170 4.97 16.98 10.47
CA THR A 170 5.98 17.22 11.52
C THR A 170 6.53 15.91 12.07
N LYS A 171 5.69 15.08 12.70
CA LYS A 171 6.13 13.89 13.45
C LYS A 171 6.82 12.84 12.56
N VAL A 172 6.34 12.63 11.33
CA VAL A 172 7.03 11.73 10.38
C VAL A 172 8.45 12.19 10.07
N LYS A 173 8.72 13.50 10.03
CA LYS A 173 10.08 14.04 9.84
C LYS A 173 10.96 13.88 11.08
N GLU A 174 10.36 13.81 12.26
CA GLU A 174 11.03 13.59 13.55
C GLU A 174 11.27 12.09 13.83
N GLY A 175 10.85 11.19 12.94
CA GLY A 175 11.07 9.75 13.05
C GLY A 175 9.80 8.91 13.14
N GLY A 176 8.63 9.53 13.20
CA GLY A 176 7.34 8.83 13.19
C GLY A 176 6.40 9.24 14.31
N PHE A 177 5.30 8.50 14.43
CA PHE A 177 4.29 8.74 15.47
C PHE A 177 3.67 7.41 15.94
N SER A 178 2.94 7.49 17.05
CA SER A 178 2.15 6.35 17.55
C SER A 178 0.71 6.79 17.76
N LEU A 179 -0.23 5.95 17.37
CA LEU A 179 -1.64 6.06 17.73
C LEU A 179 -1.96 5.10 18.88
N ASP A 180 -2.98 5.44 19.65
CA ASP A 180 -3.45 4.64 20.76
C ASP A 180 -4.13 3.33 20.30
N HIS A 181 -4.36 2.43 21.26
CA HIS A 181 -4.98 1.15 21.01
C HIS A 181 -6.40 1.28 20.44
N ASP A 182 -7.15 2.30 20.83
CA ASP A 182 -8.54 2.50 20.37
C ASP A 182 -8.57 2.83 18.87
N LYS A 183 -7.62 3.62 18.40
CA LYS A 183 -7.48 3.92 16.95
C LYS A 183 -7.12 2.65 16.16
N ILE A 184 -6.24 1.81 16.69
CA ILE A 184 -5.88 0.55 16.03
C ILE A 184 -7.05 -0.44 16.06
N ALA A 185 -7.79 -0.51 17.16
CA ALA A 185 -9.02 -1.29 17.22
C ALA A 185 -10.04 -0.79 16.19
N ALA A 186 -10.26 0.53 16.07
CA ALA A 186 -11.12 1.11 15.05
C ALA A 186 -10.67 0.80 13.61
N ALA A 187 -9.35 0.87 13.32
CA ALA A 187 -8.82 0.48 12.02
C ALA A 187 -9.20 -0.96 11.66
N ARG A 188 -9.18 -1.86 12.64
CA ARG A 188 -9.51 -3.28 12.47
C ARG A 188 -11.02 -3.54 12.41
N GLU A 189 -11.79 -3.00 13.35
CA GLU A 189 -13.21 -3.33 13.52
C GLU A 189 -14.11 -2.49 12.59
N ASP A 190 -13.90 -1.17 12.56
CA ASP A 190 -14.76 -0.25 11.80
C ASP A 190 -14.35 -0.20 10.32
N TYR A 191 -13.03 -0.16 10.05
CA TYR A 191 -12.49 -0.04 8.70
C TYR A 191 -12.09 -1.38 8.06
N GLY A 192 -12.06 -2.47 8.82
CA GLY A 192 -11.81 -3.82 8.33
C GLY A 192 -10.38 -4.11 7.93
N PHE A 193 -9.40 -3.32 8.38
CA PHE A 193 -7.99 -3.55 8.05
C PHE A 193 -7.38 -4.67 8.88
N LEU A 194 -6.63 -5.53 8.19
CA LEU A 194 -5.70 -6.51 8.75
C LEU A 194 -4.34 -6.33 8.08
N SER A 195 -3.29 -6.91 8.64
CA SER A 195 -1.96 -6.84 8.03
C SER A 195 -1.14 -8.10 8.25
N GLY A 196 -0.13 -8.28 7.42
CA GLY A 196 0.88 -9.31 7.56
C GLY A 196 2.10 -9.01 6.71
N SER A 197 3.26 -9.42 7.19
CA SER A 197 4.53 -9.30 6.47
C SER A 197 5.01 -10.66 5.95
N SER A 198 5.85 -10.62 4.92
CA SER A 198 6.41 -11.78 4.23
C SER A 198 7.91 -11.59 4.03
N SER A 199 8.68 -12.62 4.29
CA SER A 199 10.11 -12.67 4.02
C SER A 199 10.39 -13.26 2.63
N HIS A 200 11.65 -13.15 2.17
CA HIS A 200 12.08 -13.82 0.94
C HIS A 200 11.85 -15.35 0.98
N ALA A 201 12.10 -15.97 2.12
CA ALA A 201 11.85 -17.40 2.29
C ALA A 201 10.36 -17.75 2.21
N ASP A 202 9.50 -16.91 2.81
CA ASP A 202 8.03 -17.06 2.71
C ASP A 202 7.55 -16.94 1.27
N ARG A 203 8.07 -15.95 0.50
CA ARG A 203 7.72 -15.79 -0.92
C ARG A 203 8.03 -17.02 -1.74
N LEU A 204 9.27 -17.55 -1.62
CA LEU A 204 9.66 -18.74 -2.34
C LEU A 204 8.81 -19.96 -1.97
N ALA A 205 8.56 -20.16 -0.68
CA ALA A 205 7.70 -21.25 -0.20
C ALA A 205 6.26 -21.10 -0.72
N THR A 206 5.71 -19.88 -0.70
CA THR A 206 4.35 -19.60 -1.20
C THR A 206 4.23 -19.80 -2.70
N ILE A 207 5.21 -19.34 -3.49
CA ILE A 207 5.22 -19.55 -4.96
C ILE A 207 5.25 -21.05 -5.26
N LYS A 208 6.08 -21.81 -4.55
CA LYS A 208 6.16 -23.26 -4.71
C LYS A 208 4.85 -23.95 -4.35
N ASP A 209 4.27 -23.67 -3.17
CA ASP A 209 3.03 -24.27 -2.72
C ASP A 209 1.86 -23.99 -3.69
N VAL A 210 1.74 -22.74 -4.14
CA VAL A 210 0.69 -22.34 -5.09
C VAL A 210 0.87 -23.04 -6.44
N HIS A 211 2.10 -23.15 -6.92
CA HIS A 211 2.38 -23.86 -8.16
C HIS A 211 2.03 -25.36 -8.04
N GLU A 212 2.47 -26.01 -6.96
CA GLU A 212 2.21 -27.44 -6.75
C GLU A 212 0.72 -27.77 -6.60
N ARG A 213 -0.06 -26.87 -5.96
CA ARG A 213 -1.49 -27.11 -5.68
C ARG A 213 -2.44 -26.66 -6.78
N PHE A 214 -2.10 -25.63 -7.51
CA PHE A 214 -3.03 -24.95 -8.42
C PHE A 214 -2.47 -24.78 -9.84
N ASP A 215 -1.26 -25.27 -10.12
CA ASP A 215 -0.55 -25.08 -11.40
C ASP A 215 -0.49 -23.58 -11.81
N TYR A 216 -0.36 -22.69 -10.81
CA TYR A 216 -0.29 -21.25 -10.99
C TYR A 216 1.04 -20.71 -10.50
N LEU A 217 1.80 -20.07 -11.38
CA LEU A 217 3.07 -19.44 -11.04
C LEU A 217 2.83 -17.99 -10.59
N ALA A 218 2.71 -17.78 -9.28
CA ALA A 218 2.55 -16.46 -8.71
C ALA A 218 3.83 -15.62 -8.84
N ASP A 219 3.70 -14.33 -9.15
CA ASP A 219 4.83 -13.40 -9.03
C ASP A 219 5.13 -13.11 -7.56
N PRO A 220 6.34 -12.57 -7.24
CA PRO A 220 6.74 -12.34 -5.85
C PRO A 220 5.79 -11.43 -5.06
N HIS A 221 5.21 -10.41 -5.67
CA HIS A 221 4.27 -9.50 -4.98
C HIS A 221 2.95 -10.21 -4.66
N THR A 222 2.43 -10.97 -5.61
CA THR A 222 1.23 -11.81 -5.39
C THR A 222 1.49 -12.84 -4.28
N ALA A 223 2.69 -13.41 -4.21
CA ALA A 223 3.07 -14.35 -3.15
C ALA A 223 3.05 -13.70 -1.75
N ASP A 224 3.50 -12.45 -1.61
CA ASP A 224 3.38 -11.70 -0.36
C ASP A 224 1.91 -11.54 0.05
N GLY A 225 1.03 -11.23 -0.91
CA GLY A 225 -0.41 -11.15 -0.70
C GLY A 225 -1.03 -12.47 -0.21
N ILE A 226 -0.68 -13.58 -0.85
CA ILE A 226 -1.17 -14.92 -0.48
C ILE A 226 -0.66 -15.32 0.91
N LYS A 227 0.60 -15.05 1.23
CA LYS A 227 1.18 -15.32 2.55
C LYS A 227 0.45 -14.57 3.66
N ALA A 228 0.15 -13.28 3.45
CA ALA A 228 -0.57 -12.47 4.44
C ALA A 228 -1.98 -13.02 4.73
N VAL A 229 -2.70 -13.54 3.73
CA VAL A 229 -4.00 -14.21 3.93
C VAL A 229 -3.86 -15.43 4.82
N SER A 230 -2.90 -16.30 4.54
CA SER A 230 -2.68 -17.54 5.33
C SER A 230 -2.41 -17.21 6.80
N TYR A 231 -1.63 -16.17 7.07
CA TYR A 231 -1.30 -15.71 8.42
C TYR A 231 -2.52 -15.13 9.15
N THR A 232 -3.37 -14.36 8.47
CA THR A 232 -4.56 -13.75 9.08
C THR A 232 -5.64 -14.78 9.39
N HIS A 233 -5.80 -15.81 8.56
CA HIS A 233 -6.73 -16.93 8.82
C HIS A 233 -6.33 -17.75 10.03
N LEU A 234 -5.05 -18.05 10.21
CA LEU A 234 -4.55 -18.80 11.37
C LEU A 234 -4.84 -18.05 12.68
N ARG A 235 -4.60 -16.74 12.75
CA ARG A 235 -4.91 -15.91 13.92
C ARG A 235 -6.40 -15.78 14.22
N ALA A 236 -7.27 -15.77 13.22
CA ALA A 236 -8.71 -15.72 13.42
C ALA A 236 -9.26 -17.00 14.09
N HIS A 237 -8.59 -18.13 13.92
CA HIS A 237 -8.92 -19.38 14.61
C HIS A 237 -8.41 -19.42 16.06
N GLU A 238 -7.25 -18.83 16.34
CA GLU A 238 -6.69 -18.78 17.71
C GLU A 238 -7.50 -17.86 18.65
N THR A 239 -8.11 -16.81 18.15
CA THR A 239 -8.92 -15.87 18.96
C THR A 239 -10.36 -16.36 19.24
N ARG A 240 -10.83 -17.42 18.58
CA ARG A 240 -12.15 -18.05 18.84
C ARG A 240 -12.10 -19.21 19.82
N GLY A 241 -10.96 -19.53 20.38
CA GLY A 241 -10.71 -20.68 21.27
C GLY A 241 -10.53 -20.33 22.74
N ASN A 242 -10.95 -19.15 23.22
CA ASN A 242 -10.99 -18.79 24.65
C ASN A 242 -12.37 -18.26 25.04
#